data_8cc2d1b43046e406b0df4f580c46cce5
#
_entry.id   8cc2d1b43046e406b0df4f580c46cce5
#
_cell.length_a   1.000
_cell.length_b   1.000
_cell.length_c   1.000
_cell.angle_alpha   90.00
_cell.angle_beta   90.00
_cell.angle_gamma   90.00
#
_symmetry.space_group_name_H-M   'P 1'
#
loop_
_entity.id
_entity.type
_entity.pdbx_description
1 polymer ?
#
loop_
_entity_poly.entity_id
_entity_poly.type
_entity_poly.pdbx_seq_one_letter_code
_entity_poly.pdbx_strand_id
1 'polypeptide(L)'
;MSPSPSRGALSALLATILIWAYSWVVMKQVLAYAGPFHFAALRYLLGAAVLFAALLLSRQSLRPPPLLPTLLIGLCQTAAFQGLEQWALLDGGAGHVALLAYTMPFWAVLLAWLLLGDRPTARHWVGVGLAAIGLACIIEPWHDMGSALSTTLAIAGGAAWAAGTVLSKRMFHRHAPPVLNLTAWQMLLGGMALGLLALAVPERAIEWNLAFTAGLIYSVLLASSLAWWLWSIVLQRLSTTVASVSSLGVPIVSVLLAWLILHEQPSAMELVGIVFVLLGLLAVSGVGARRRG
;
A
#
# COMPACT_ATOMS: atom_id res chain seq x y z
N MET A 1 -23.85 -6.14 13.71
CA MET A 1 -23.28 -4.91 14.33
C MET A 1 -21.76 -5.00 14.21
N SER A 2 -21.14 -4.22 13.34
CA SER A 2 -19.67 -4.18 13.26
C SER A 2 -19.14 -3.52 14.54
N PRO A 3 -18.21 -4.15 15.27
CA PRO A 3 -17.61 -3.53 16.44
C PRO A 3 -16.93 -2.22 16.00
N SER A 4 -17.03 -1.19 16.86
CA SER A 4 -16.31 0.06 16.63
C SER A 4 -14.82 -0.23 16.46
N PRO A 5 -14.13 0.39 15.48
CA PRO A 5 -12.70 0.17 15.28
C PRO A 5 -11.97 0.40 16.60
N SER A 6 -11.18 -0.57 17.02
CA SER A 6 -10.41 -0.45 18.25
C SER A 6 -9.42 0.71 18.10
N ARG A 7 -9.15 1.48 19.16
CA ARG A 7 -8.16 2.58 19.15
C ARG A 7 -6.83 2.12 18.55
N GLY A 8 -6.42 0.87 18.83
CA GLY A 8 -5.20 0.30 18.26
C GLY A 8 -5.22 0.08 16.74
N ALA A 9 -6.39 -0.22 16.12
CA ALA A 9 -6.48 -0.34 14.67
C ALA A 9 -6.41 1.03 13.98
N LEU A 10 -6.99 2.06 14.59
CA LEU A 10 -6.92 3.44 14.08
C LEU A 10 -5.52 4.01 14.19
N SER A 11 -4.81 3.79 15.31
CA SER A 11 -3.42 4.24 15.44
C SER A 11 -2.48 3.48 14.48
N ALA A 12 -2.68 2.18 14.27
CA ALA A 12 -1.93 1.42 13.29
C ALA A 12 -2.15 1.96 11.86
N LEU A 13 -3.41 2.26 11.51
CA LEU A 13 -3.76 2.85 10.22
C LEU A 13 -3.10 4.22 10.03
N LEU A 14 -3.20 5.11 11.02
CA LEU A 14 -2.61 6.45 10.95
C LEU A 14 -1.08 6.38 10.80
N ALA A 15 -0.42 5.53 11.59
CA ALA A 15 1.03 5.33 11.47
C ALA A 15 1.42 4.79 10.09
N THR A 16 0.65 3.82 9.54
CA THR A 16 0.86 3.31 8.19
C THR A 16 0.75 4.41 7.14
N ILE A 17 -0.29 5.25 7.24
CA ILE A 17 -0.51 6.37 6.31
C ILE A 17 0.69 7.33 6.33
N LEU A 18 1.14 7.75 7.51
CA LEU A 18 2.27 8.69 7.64
C LEU A 18 3.57 8.09 7.09
N ILE A 19 3.88 6.84 7.43
CA ILE A 19 5.08 6.17 6.95
C ILE A 19 5.03 6.01 5.42
N TRP A 20 3.94 5.52 4.87
CA TRP A 20 3.85 5.33 3.42
C TRP A 20 3.80 6.63 2.64
N ALA A 21 3.16 7.68 3.17
CA ALA A 21 3.17 8.99 2.53
C ALA A 21 4.59 9.53 2.32
N TYR A 22 5.43 9.44 3.35
CA TYR A 22 6.83 9.87 3.25
C TYR A 22 7.68 8.89 2.41
N SER A 23 7.33 7.60 2.35
CA SER A 23 8.09 6.61 1.60
C SER A 23 8.16 6.90 0.10
N TRP A 24 7.18 7.58 -0.49
CA TRP A 24 7.21 7.97 -1.91
C TRP A 24 8.33 8.96 -2.21
N VAL A 25 8.55 9.92 -1.32
CA VAL A 25 9.68 10.86 -1.41
C VAL A 25 11.01 10.10 -1.34
N VAL A 26 11.13 9.20 -0.35
CA VAL A 26 12.34 8.38 -0.17
C VAL A 26 12.60 7.50 -1.40
N MET A 27 11.58 6.82 -1.92
CA MET A 27 11.73 5.96 -3.12
C MET A 27 12.23 6.76 -4.33
N LYS A 28 11.67 7.93 -4.60
CA LYS A 28 12.13 8.80 -5.68
C LYS A 28 13.60 9.16 -5.53
N GLN A 29 14.06 9.48 -4.32
CA GLN A 29 15.45 9.83 -4.05
C GLN A 29 16.39 8.62 -4.22
N VAL A 30 15.98 7.45 -3.73
CA VAL A 30 16.79 6.22 -3.78
C VAL A 30 16.96 5.69 -5.20
N LEU A 31 15.95 5.82 -6.07
CA LEU A 31 16.03 5.42 -7.47
C LEU A 31 17.07 6.21 -8.29
N ALA A 32 17.57 7.33 -7.78
CA ALA A 32 18.72 8.00 -8.35
C ALA A 32 20.03 7.20 -8.21
N TYR A 33 20.09 6.23 -7.30
CA TYR A 33 21.31 5.48 -6.93
C TYR A 33 21.23 3.98 -7.20
N ALA A 34 20.07 3.43 -7.50
CA ALA A 34 19.87 1.99 -7.71
C ALA A 34 18.80 1.71 -8.77
N GLY A 35 18.87 0.55 -9.39
CA GLY A 35 17.79 0.05 -10.22
C GLY A 35 16.54 -0.27 -9.39
N PRO A 36 15.34 -0.14 -10.00
CA PRO A 36 14.06 -0.31 -9.29
C PRO A 36 13.90 -1.70 -8.68
N PHE A 37 14.22 -2.77 -9.40
CA PHE A 37 14.04 -4.14 -8.91
C PHE A 37 15.10 -4.52 -7.87
N HIS A 38 16.36 -4.08 -8.03
CA HIS A 38 17.39 -4.26 -7.02
C HIS A 38 17.02 -3.60 -5.71
N PHE A 39 16.54 -2.36 -5.75
CA PHE A 39 16.08 -1.65 -4.56
C PHE A 39 14.87 -2.33 -3.93
N ALA A 40 13.86 -2.72 -4.74
CA ALA A 40 12.69 -3.43 -4.24
C ALA A 40 13.05 -4.76 -3.60
N ALA A 41 13.90 -5.58 -4.23
CA ALA A 41 14.36 -6.85 -3.67
C ALA A 41 15.08 -6.66 -2.33
N LEU A 42 16.04 -5.73 -2.27
CA LEU A 42 16.78 -5.44 -1.04
C LEU A 42 15.86 -5.02 0.10
N ARG A 43 14.97 -4.03 -0.14
CA ARG A 43 14.10 -3.53 0.92
C ARG A 43 13.16 -4.60 1.47
N TYR A 44 12.64 -5.50 0.62
CA TYR A 44 11.69 -6.52 1.05
C TYR A 44 12.37 -7.75 1.65
N LEU A 45 13.53 -8.18 1.14
CA LEU A 45 14.30 -9.27 1.73
C LEU A 45 14.87 -8.88 3.09
N LEU A 46 15.47 -7.69 3.21
CA LEU A 46 15.95 -7.18 4.49
C LEU A 46 14.76 -6.89 5.44
N GLY A 47 13.64 -6.38 4.93
CA GLY A 47 12.42 -6.20 5.71
C GLY A 47 11.87 -7.52 6.26
N ALA A 48 11.87 -8.58 5.47
CA ALA A 48 11.54 -9.92 5.93
C ALA A 48 12.50 -10.39 7.03
N ALA A 49 13.80 -10.18 6.86
CA ALA A 49 14.80 -10.53 7.89
C ALA A 49 14.53 -9.81 9.22
N VAL A 50 14.16 -8.52 9.18
CA VAL A 50 13.77 -7.75 10.38
C VAL A 50 12.53 -8.34 11.04
N LEU A 51 11.51 -8.73 10.26
CA LEU A 51 10.30 -9.35 10.81
C LEU A 51 10.57 -10.75 11.38
N PHE A 52 11.44 -11.54 10.75
CA PHE A 52 11.87 -12.83 11.30
C PHE A 52 12.69 -12.65 12.57
N ALA A 53 13.57 -11.64 12.66
CA ALA A 53 14.25 -11.29 13.89
C ALA A 53 13.25 -10.90 15.00
N ALA A 54 12.21 -10.13 14.66
CA ALA A 54 11.14 -9.80 15.61
C ALA A 54 10.38 -11.05 16.10
N LEU A 55 10.11 -12.03 15.21
CA LEU A 55 9.52 -13.33 15.59
C LEU A 55 10.40 -14.09 16.57
N LEU A 56 11.71 -14.16 16.30
CA LEU A 56 12.68 -14.83 17.16
C LEU A 56 12.77 -14.17 18.55
N LEU A 57 12.89 -12.83 18.57
CA LEU A 57 12.98 -12.07 19.82
C LEU A 57 11.69 -12.16 20.66
N SER A 58 10.54 -12.23 20.00
CA SER A 58 9.24 -12.41 20.67
C SER A 58 8.88 -13.89 20.94
N ARG A 59 9.81 -14.81 20.66
CA ARG A 59 9.65 -16.27 20.83
C ARG A 59 8.40 -16.83 20.13
N GLN A 60 8.01 -16.23 19.02
CA GLN A 60 6.89 -16.71 18.21
C GLN A 60 7.35 -17.80 17.23
N SER A 61 6.40 -18.63 16.78
CA SER A 61 6.69 -19.70 15.84
C SER A 61 7.17 -19.16 14.49
N LEU A 62 8.24 -19.72 13.97
CA LEU A 62 8.74 -19.49 12.61
C LEU A 62 8.08 -20.40 11.56
N ARG A 63 7.21 -21.33 11.98
CA ARG A 63 6.54 -22.22 11.03
C ARG A 63 5.73 -21.41 10.01
N PRO A 64 5.86 -21.71 8.71
CA PRO A 64 5.11 -20.98 7.69
C PRO A 64 3.61 -21.20 7.89
N PRO A 65 2.80 -20.18 7.67
CA PRO A 65 1.37 -20.36 7.45
C PRO A 65 1.11 -21.25 6.22
N PRO A 66 -0.13 -21.62 5.89
CA PRO A 66 -0.42 -22.38 4.67
C PRO A 66 0.31 -21.78 3.45
N LEU A 67 1.27 -22.53 2.89
CA LEU A 67 2.27 -22.00 1.94
C LEU A 67 1.65 -21.40 0.68
N LEU A 68 0.73 -22.12 0.02
CA LEU A 68 0.16 -21.64 -1.25
C LEU A 68 -0.59 -20.31 -1.10
N PRO A 69 -1.52 -20.13 -0.13
CA PRO A 69 -2.13 -18.82 0.09
C PRO A 69 -1.12 -17.74 0.45
N THR A 70 -0.10 -18.07 1.28
CA THR A 70 0.95 -17.10 1.68
C THR A 70 1.79 -16.70 0.47
N LEU A 71 2.15 -17.63 -0.41
CA LEU A 71 2.86 -17.35 -1.67
C LEU A 71 2.02 -16.43 -2.56
N LEU A 72 0.73 -16.72 -2.75
CA LEU A 72 -0.15 -15.88 -3.56
C LEU A 72 -0.26 -14.46 -3.01
N ILE A 73 -0.34 -14.31 -1.68
CA ILE A 73 -0.31 -12.99 -1.04
C ILE A 73 1.02 -12.30 -1.33
N GLY A 74 2.16 -12.97 -1.15
CA GLY A 74 3.49 -12.43 -1.42
C GLY A 74 3.68 -12.04 -2.90
N LEU A 75 3.20 -12.87 -3.82
CA LEU A 75 3.26 -12.57 -5.26
C LEU A 75 2.39 -11.36 -5.63
N CYS A 76 1.17 -11.26 -5.11
CA CYS A 76 0.29 -10.14 -5.43
C CYS A 76 0.69 -8.85 -4.69
N GLN A 77 0.86 -8.93 -3.37
CA GLN A 77 1.00 -7.75 -2.50
C GLN A 77 2.44 -7.22 -2.42
N THR A 78 3.43 -8.09 -2.61
CA THR A 78 4.84 -7.70 -2.57
C THR A 78 5.46 -7.71 -3.96
N ALA A 79 5.49 -8.84 -4.67
CA ALA A 79 6.23 -8.93 -5.92
C ALA A 79 5.55 -8.14 -7.06
N ALA A 80 4.31 -8.46 -7.41
CA ALA A 80 3.62 -7.82 -8.53
C ALA A 80 3.35 -6.34 -8.26
N PHE A 81 2.77 -6.01 -7.09
CA PHE A 81 2.54 -4.60 -6.75
C PHE A 81 3.82 -3.79 -6.84
N GLN A 82 4.86 -4.16 -6.12
CA GLN A 82 6.09 -3.37 -6.07
C GLN A 82 6.89 -3.42 -7.37
N GLY A 83 6.93 -4.56 -8.04
CA GLY A 83 7.62 -4.68 -9.33
C GLY A 83 6.98 -3.80 -10.40
N LEU A 84 5.64 -3.81 -10.50
CA LEU A 84 4.88 -2.99 -11.45
C LEU A 84 5.01 -1.49 -11.14
N GLU A 85 4.91 -1.10 -9.86
CA GLU A 85 5.06 0.30 -9.43
C GLU A 85 6.47 0.84 -9.70
N GLN A 86 7.50 0.06 -9.38
CA GLN A 86 8.88 0.46 -9.62
C GLN A 86 9.18 0.55 -11.12
N TRP A 87 8.60 -0.33 -11.93
CA TRP A 87 8.72 -0.26 -13.39
C TRP A 87 7.98 0.97 -13.94
N ALA A 88 6.77 1.24 -13.45
CA ALA A 88 6.01 2.43 -13.84
C ALA A 88 6.78 3.74 -13.56
N LEU A 89 7.53 3.79 -12.46
CA LEU A 89 8.33 4.96 -12.06
C LEU A 89 9.52 5.26 -13.01
N LEU A 90 9.94 4.34 -13.88
CA LEU A 90 11.00 4.60 -14.84
C LEU A 90 10.58 5.66 -15.85
N ASP A 91 9.35 5.58 -16.35
CA ASP A 91 8.83 6.45 -17.41
C ASP A 91 7.74 7.41 -16.92
N GLY A 92 7.23 7.21 -15.69
CA GLY A 92 6.17 8.01 -15.09
C GLY A 92 6.64 8.93 -13.97
N GLY A 93 5.96 10.05 -13.79
CA GLY A 93 6.15 10.92 -12.63
C GLY A 93 5.76 10.20 -11.33
N ALA A 94 6.53 10.39 -10.25
CA ALA A 94 6.29 9.71 -8.98
C ALA A 94 4.90 9.98 -8.41
N GLY A 95 4.41 11.23 -8.49
CA GLY A 95 3.07 11.59 -8.06
C GLY A 95 1.98 10.88 -8.86
N HIS A 96 2.12 10.83 -10.19
CA HIS A 96 1.17 10.17 -11.08
C HIS A 96 1.09 8.66 -10.83
N VAL A 97 2.23 7.97 -10.76
CA VAL A 97 2.30 6.53 -10.47
C VAL A 97 1.73 6.23 -9.09
N ALA A 98 2.11 7.01 -8.06
CA ALA A 98 1.56 6.88 -6.73
C ALA A 98 0.03 6.98 -6.74
N LEU A 99 -0.53 7.98 -7.39
CA LEU A 99 -1.98 8.20 -7.46
C LEU A 99 -2.71 7.05 -8.14
N LEU A 100 -2.16 6.51 -9.24
CA LEU A 100 -2.74 5.37 -9.93
C LEU A 100 -2.68 4.07 -9.11
N ALA A 101 -1.62 3.87 -8.31
CA ALA A 101 -1.55 2.79 -7.33
C ALA A 101 -2.70 2.86 -6.32
N TYR A 102 -3.10 4.08 -5.93
CA TYR A 102 -4.25 4.29 -5.04
C TYR A 102 -5.63 4.15 -5.70
N THR A 103 -5.71 3.61 -6.93
CA THR A 103 -6.94 2.99 -7.45
C THR A 103 -7.24 1.65 -6.74
N MET A 104 -6.30 1.10 -5.98
CA MET A 104 -6.42 -0.14 -5.20
C MET A 104 -7.75 -0.28 -4.44
N PRO A 105 -8.30 0.72 -3.75
CA PRO A 105 -9.55 0.58 -3.02
C PRO A 105 -10.74 0.18 -3.90
N PHE A 106 -10.79 0.64 -5.14
CA PHE A 106 -11.88 0.30 -6.08
C PHE A 106 -11.81 -1.19 -6.46
N TRP A 107 -10.60 -1.66 -6.78
CA TRP A 107 -10.33 -3.08 -7.03
C TRP A 107 -10.60 -3.93 -5.80
N ALA A 108 -10.21 -3.46 -4.59
CA ALA A 108 -10.40 -4.20 -3.35
C ALA A 108 -11.89 -4.37 -2.99
N VAL A 109 -12.73 -3.36 -3.20
CA VAL A 109 -14.18 -3.45 -2.98
C VAL A 109 -14.79 -4.45 -3.95
N LEU A 110 -14.43 -4.39 -5.23
CA LEU A 110 -14.91 -5.30 -6.26
C LEU A 110 -14.50 -6.76 -5.96
N LEU A 111 -13.22 -6.98 -5.70
CA LEU A 111 -12.67 -8.31 -5.41
C LEU A 111 -13.20 -8.89 -4.08
N ALA A 112 -13.40 -8.05 -3.04
CA ALA A 112 -13.99 -8.50 -1.78
C ALA A 112 -15.44 -8.94 -1.99
N TRP A 113 -16.21 -8.22 -2.79
CA TRP A 113 -17.56 -8.62 -3.15
C TRP A 113 -17.58 -9.95 -3.90
N LEU A 114 -16.73 -10.12 -4.93
CA LEU A 114 -16.70 -11.31 -5.78
C LEU A 114 -16.14 -12.54 -5.04
N LEU A 115 -15.06 -12.37 -4.22
CA LEU A 115 -14.31 -13.50 -3.65
C LEU A 115 -14.65 -13.81 -2.20
N LEU A 116 -15.12 -12.83 -1.42
CA LEU A 116 -15.48 -12.98 -0.01
C LEU A 116 -17.01 -12.96 0.20
N GLY A 117 -17.78 -12.52 -0.79
CA GLY A 117 -19.22 -12.29 -0.66
C GLY A 117 -19.56 -11.04 0.17
N ASP A 118 -18.58 -10.20 0.46
CA ASP A 118 -18.75 -8.94 1.18
C ASP A 118 -19.53 -7.95 0.31
N ARG A 119 -20.85 -7.90 0.48
CA ARG A 119 -21.73 -7.00 -0.30
C ARG A 119 -21.57 -5.56 0.19
N PRO A 120 -21.06 -4.64 -0.66
CA PRO A 120 -20.98 -3.23 -0.29
C PRO A 120 -22.39 -2.67 -0.09
N THR A 121 -22.61 -1.94 1.00
CA THR A 121 -23.85 -1.20 1.23
C THR A 121 -23.92 0.02 0.32
N ALA A 122 -25.11 0.61 0.13
CA ALA A 122 -25.27 1.86 -0.63
C ALA A 122 -24.30 2.96 -0.12
N ARG A 123 -24.06 2.99 1.17
CA ARG A 123 -23.12 3.92 1.81
C ARG A 123 -21.66 3.68 1.39
N HIS A 124 -21.24 2.42 1.27
CA HIS A 124 -19.92 2.08 0.75
C HIS A 124 -19.78 2.53 -0.72
N TRP A 125 -20.82 2.37 -1.54
CA TRP A 125 -20.81 2.84 -2.93
C TRP A 125 -20.75 4.37 -3.05
N VAL A 126 -21.47 5.08 -2.19
CA VAL A 126 -21.38 6.56 -2.14
C VAL A 126 -19.94 6.97 -1.75
N GLY A 127 -19.36 6.34 -0.73
CA GLY A 127 -18.01 6.65 -0.30
C GLY A 127 -16.96 6.33 -1.36
N VAL A 128 -17.09 5.20 -2.05
CA VAL A 128 -16.22 4.81 -3.17
C VAL A 128 -16.37 5.81 -4.33
N GLY A 129 -17.60 6.23 -4.68
CA GLY A 129 -17.84 7.21 -5.73
C GLY A 129 -17.23 8.58 -5.40
N LEU A 130 -17.42 9.07 -4.18
CA LEU A 130 -16.79 10.32 -3.72
C LEU A 130 -15.27 10.24 -3.76
N ALA A 131 -14.71 9.12 -3.30
CA ALA A 131 -13.26 8.89 -3.34
C ALA A 131 -12.72 8.82 -4.78
N ALA A 132 -13.48 8.22 -5.72
CA ALA A 132 -13.12 8.18 -7.14
C ALA A 132 -13.08 9.57 -7.77
N ILE A 133 -14.10 10.39 -7.49
CA ILE A 133 -14.15 11.80 -7.95
C ILE A 133 -12.96 12.57 -7.36
N GLY A 134 -12.72 12.43 -6.06
CA GLY A 134 -11.60 13.08 -5.38
C GLY A 134 -10.24 12.68 -5.96
N LEU A 135 -10.04 11.39 -6.22
CA LEU A 135 -8.82 10.90 -6.84
C LEU A 135 -8.65 11.43 -8.26
N ALA A 136 -9.73 11.46 -9.06
CA ALA A 136 -9.69 12.05 -10.40
C ALA A 136 -9.34 13.55 -10.37
N CYS A 137 -9.85 14.31 -9.41
CA CYS A 137 -9.47 15.72 -9.21
C CYS A 137 -8.00 15.88 -8.84
N ILE A 138 -7.44 14.99 -7.99
CA ILE A 138 -6.03 15.06 -7.58
C ILE A 138 -5.11 14.65 -8.74
N ILE A 139 -5.50 13.65 -9.54
CA ILE A 139 -4.71 13.16 -10.68
C ILE A 139 -4.71 14.17 -11.84
N GLU A 140 -5.77 14.95 -11.97
CA GLU A 140 -5.98 15.84 -13.13
C GLU A 140 -5.72 15.12 -14.48
N PRO A 141 -6.46 14.03 -14.80
CA PRO A 141 -6.15 13.17 -15.95
C PRO A 141 -6.31 13.84 -17.32
N TRP A 142 -6.80 15.08 -17.35
CA TRP A 142 -6.88 15.96 -18.52
C TRP A 142 -5.59 16.71 -18.82
N HIS A 143 -4.60 16.66 -17.92
CA HIS A 143 -3.23 17.08 -18.18
C HIS A 143 -2.38 15.88 -18.65
N ASP A 144 -1.12 16.08 -19.00
CA ASP A 144 -0.26 15.02 -19.54
C ASP A 144 -0.17 13.81 -18.57
N MET A 145 -0.73 12.68 -19.00
CA MET A 145 -0.80 11.43 -18.22
C MET A 145 0.52 10.63 -18.27
N GLY A 146 1.55 11.13 -18.90
CA GLY A 146 2.79 10.37 -19.09
C GLY A 146 2.65 9.21 -20.08
N SER A 147 3.53 8.22 -20.01
CA SER A 147 3.47 7.09 -20.94
C SER A 147 2.30 6.16 -20.63
N ALA A 148 1.62 5.66 -21.68
CA ALA A 148 0.53 4.67 -21.55
C ALA A 148 1.00 3.40 -20.83
N LEU A 149 2.27 3.02 -21.01
CA LEU A 149 2.89 1.88 -20.30
C LEU A 149 2.94 2.14 -18.79
N SER A 150 3.47 3.28 -18.35
CA SER A 150 3.55 3.66 -16.93
C SER A 150 2.17 3.66 -16.29
N THR A 151 1.17 4.28 -16.93
CA THR A 151 -0.23 4.32 -16.48
C THR A 151 -0.80 2.90 -16.31
N THR A 152 -0.60 2.03 -17.30
CA THR A 152 -1.11 0.66 -17.26
C THR A 152 -0.44 -0.16 -16.16
N LEU A 153 0.88 -0.04 -16.01
CA LEU A 153 1.63 -0.73 -14.95
C LEU A 153 1.18 -0.28 -13.57
N ALA A 154 1.00 1.02 -13.35
CA ALA A 154 0.56 1.55 -12.07
C ALA A 154 -0.87 1.08 -11.69
N ILE A 155 -1.81 1.10 -12.63
CA ILE A 155 -3.17 0.56 -12.39
C ILE A 155 -3.12 -0.94 -12.10
N ALA A 156 -2.31 -1.71 -12.87
CA ALA A 156 -2.14 -3.14 -12.64
C ALA A 156 -1.49 -3.42 -11.27
N GLY A 157 -0.53 -2.59 -10.84
CA GLY A 157 0.04 -2.61 -9.51
C GLY A 157 -1.02 -2.42 -8.43
N GLY A 158 -1.86 -1.40 -8.55
CA GLY A 158 -2.99 -1.17 -7.66
C GLY A 158 -3.96 -2.36 -7.58
N ALA A 159 -4.28 -2.99 -8.71
CA ALA A 159 -5.10 -4.20 -8.77
C ALA A 159 -4.42 -5.39 -8.09
N ALA A 160 -3.11 -5.58 -8.29
CA ALA A 160 -2.33 -6.63 -7.63
C ALA A 160 -2.32 -6.43 -6.10
N TRP A 161 -2.13 -5.20 -5.63
CA TRP A 161 -2.22 -4.88 -4.19
C TRP A 161 -3.61 -5.21 -3.64
N ALA A 162 -4.67 -4.85 -4.35
CA ALA A 162 -6.04 -5.19 -3.97
C ALA A 162 -6.25 -6.71 -3.86
N ALA A 163 -5.77 -7.48 -4.83
CA ALA A 163 -5.85 -8.94 -4.80
C ALA A 163 -5.13 -9.50 -3.56
N GLY A 164 -3.90 -9.06 -3.27
CA GLY A 164 -3.17 -9.45 -2.07
C GLY A 164 -3.89 -9.07 -0.78
N THR A 165 -4.54 -7.90 -0.74
CA THR A 165 -5.35 -7.44 0.39
C THR A 165 -6.54 -8.37 0.66
N VAL A 166 -7.29 -8.76 -0.38
CA VAL A 166 -8.44 -9.65 -0.27
C VAL A 166 -8.00 -11.08 0.10
N LEU A 167 -6.89 -11.56 -0.48
CA LEU A 167 -6.29 -12.85 -0.13
C LEU A 167 -5.83 -12.88 1.34
N SER A 168 -5.22 -11.80 1.83
CA SER A 168 -4.82 -11.65 3.23
C SER A 168 -6.04 -11.69 4.15
N LYS A 169 -7.12 -11.00 3.78
CA LYS A 169 -8.38 -11.03 4.54
C LYS A 169 -8.96 -12.44 4.60
N ARG A 170 -9.01 -13.14 3.46
CA ARG A 170 -9.45 -14.54 3.39
C ARG A 170 -8.58 -15.47 4.26
N MET A 171 -7.26 -15.22 4.25
CA MET A 171 -6.30 -15.98 5.07
C MET A 171 -6.57 -15.80 6.56
N PHE A 172 -6.80 -14.56 7.01
CA PHE A 172 -7.16 -14.29 8.41
C PHE A 172 -8.49 -14.92 8.81
N HIS A 173 -9.49 -14.94 7.92
CA HIS A 173 -10.79 -15.56 8.22
C HIS A 173 -10.72 -17.09 8.28
N ARG A 174 -9.92 -17.73 7.43
CA ARG A 174 -9.90 -19.20 7.32
C ARG A 174 -8.90 -19.89 8.25
N HIS A 175 -7.75 -19.27 8.45
CA HIS A 175 -6.61 -19.90 9.11
C HIS A 175 -6.15 -19.14 10.36
N ALA A 176 -6.58 -17.88 10.53
CA ALA A 176 -6.23 -17.02 11.66
C ALA A 176 -4.74 -17.04 12.05
N PRO A 177 -3.78 -16.97 11.09
CA PRO A 177 -2.38 -16.99 11.41
C PRO A 177 -1.99 -15.77 12.25
N PRO A 178 -0.92 -15.86 13.07
CA PRO A 178 -0.34 -14.69 13.71
C PRO A 178 0.05 -13.66 12.65
N VAL A 179 -0.34 -12.38 12.87
CA VAL A 179 -0.15 -11.30 11.89
C VAL A 179 1.31 -11.13 11.51
N LEU A 180 2.18 -11.09 12.52
CA LEU A 180 3.62 -10.92 12.30
C LEU A 180 4.21 -12.05 11.45
N ASN A 181 3.80 -13.30 11.73
CA ASN A 181 4.26 -14.48 11.02
C ASN A 181 3.81 -14.44 9.54
N LEU A 182 2.53 -14.16 9.27
CA LEU A 182 2.03 -14.04 7.90
C LEU A 182 2.75 -12.92 7.14
N THR A 183 2.96 -11.76 7.78
CA THR A 183 3.65 -10.62 7.15
C THR A 183 5.11 -10.96 6.82
N ALA A 184 5.83 -11.64 7.72
CA ALA A 184 7.21 -12.05 7.50
C ALA A 184 7.33 -13.01 6.31
N TRP A 185 6.49 -14.05 6.28
CA TRP A 185 6.54 -15.07 5.22
C TRP A 185 6.09 -14.54 3.86
N GLN A 186 4.99 -13.77 3.79
CA GLN A 186 4.56 -13.19 2.51
C GLN A 186 5.60 -12.20 1.95
N MET A 187 6.27 -11.45 2.84
CA MET A 187 7.32 -10.52 2.46
C MET A 187 8.59 -11.25 1.97
N LEU A 188 8.97 -12.34 2.63
CA LEU A 188 10.08 -13.19 2.18
C LEU A 188 9.81 -13.77 0.80
N LEU A 189 8.66 -14.42 0.61
CA LEU A 189 8.31 -15.08 -0.65
C LEU A 189 8.17 -14.08 -1.80
N GLY A 190 7.53 -12.93 -1.55
CA GLY A 190 7.43 -11.86 -2.54
C GLY A 190 8.78 -11.17 -2.80
N GLY A 191 9.60 -10.98 -1.77
CA GLY A 191 10.96 -10.45 -1.88
C GLY A 191 11.89 -11.37 -2.68
N MET A 192 11.75 -12.70 -2.52
CA MET A 192 12.48 -13.67 -3.35
C MET A 192 12.07 -13.58 -4.83
N ALA A 193 10.78 -13.41 -5.12
CA ALA A 193 10.31 -13.21 -6.50
C ALA A 193 10.85 -11.91 -7.10
N LEU A 194 10.90 -10.82 -6.32
CA LEU A 194 11.56 -9.57 -6.73
C LEU A 194 13.07 -9.76 -6.94
N GLY A 195 13.73 -10.54 -6.11
CA GLY A 195 15.14 -10.89 -6.27
C GLY A 195 15.41 -11.64 -7.57
N LEU A 196 14.56 -12.62 -7.92
CA LEU A 196 14.65 -13.32 -9.19
C LEU A 196 14.42 -12.36 -10.38
N LEU A 197 13.48 -11.43 -10.25
CA LEU A 197 13.24 -10.41 -11.27
C LEU A 197 14.46 -9.47 -11.43
N ALA A 198 15.06 -9.04 -10.32
CA ALA A 198 16.26 -8.20 -10.33
C ALA A 198 17.48 -8.89 -10.98
N LEU A 199 17.56 -10.23 -10.87
CA LEU A 199 18.60 -11.00 -11.55
C LEU A 199 18.30 -11.20 -13.04
N ALA A 200 17.02 -11.19 -13.45
CA ALA A 200 16.60 -11.43 -14.83
C ALA A 200 16.59 -10.15 -15.68
N VAL A 201 16.39 -8.99 -15.06
CA VAL A 201 16.32 -7.68 -15.73
C VAL A 201 17.64 -6.94 -15.52
N PRO A 202 18.38 -6.60 -16.59
CA PRO A 202 19.59 -5.79 -16.46
C PRO A 202 19.27 -4.40 -15.91
N GLU A 203 19.91 -4.03 -14.83
CA GLU A 203 19.76 -2.74 -14.17
C GLU A 203 21.12 -2.12 -13.85
N ARG A 204 21.11 -0.80 -13.59
CA ARG A 204 22.31 -0.10 -13.10
C ARG A 204 22.80 -0.71 -11.77
N ALA A 205 24.11 -0.73 -11.58
CA ALA A 205 24.71 -1.11 -10.32
C ALA A 205 24.30 -0.14 -9.20
N ILE A 206 24.21 -0.65 -7.97
CA ILE A 206 23.88 0.15 -6.80
C ILE A 206 25.07 1.06 -6.45
N GLU A 207 24.82 2.35 -6.34
CA GLU A 207 25.77 3.34 -5.84
C GLU A 207 25.61 3.47 -4.31
N TRP A 208 26.45 2.76 -3.58
CA TRP A 208 26.47 2.79 -2.13
C TRP A 208 27.00 4.12 -1.61
N ASN A 209 26.11 5.01 -1.19
CA ASN A 209 26.43 6.27 -0.55
C ASN A 209 25.51 6.49 0.66
N LEU A 210 25.74 7.56 1.42
CA LEU A 210 24.96 7.86 2.63
C LEU A 210 23.48 8.06 2.33
N ALA A 211 23.14 8.72 1.22
CA ALA A 211 21.74 8.99 0.84
C ALA A 211 21.00 7.69 0.51
N PHE A 212 21.61 6.82 -0.33
CA PHE A 212 21.05 5.50 -0.62
C PHE A 212 20.88 4.67 0.64
N THR A 213 21.92 4.58 1.47
CA THR A 213 21.91 3.76 2.69
C THR A 213 20.85 4.23 3.68
N ALA A 214 20.74 5.54 3.92
CA ALA A 214 19.70 6.11 4.79
C ALA A 214 18.30 5.83 4.25
N GLY A 215 18.07 6.02 2.95
CA GLY A 215 16.80 5.71 2.28
C GLY A 215 16.46 4.23 2.33
N LEU A 216 17.45 3.35 2.16
CA LEU A 216 17.27 1.90 2.30
C LEU A 216 16.91 1.52 3.74
N ILE A 217 17.61 2.04 4.75
CA ILE A 217 17.29 1.78 6.17
C ILE A 217 15.87 2.22 6.50
N TYR A 218 15.47 3.44 6.10
CA TYR A 218 14.10 3.91 6.27
C TYR A 218 13.11 2.93 5.60
N SER A 219 13.37 2.57 4.35
CA SER A 219 12.49 1.69 3.58
C SER A 219 12.38 0.30 4.17
N VAL A 220 13.46 -0.27 4.69
CA VAL A 220 13.50 -1.58 5.36
C VAL A 220 12.75 -1.55 6.68
N LEU A 221 13.12 -0.65 7.58
CA LEU A 221 12.61 -0.67 8.96
C LEU A 221 11.19 -0.14 9.06
N LEU A 222 10.92 1.00 8.42
CA LEU A 222 9.64 1.68 8.56
C LEU A 222 8.65 1.31 7.45
N ALA A 223 9.00 1.55 6.19
CA ALA A 223 8.04 1.42 5.10
C ALA A 223 7.72 -0.03 4.73
N SER A 224 8.68 -0.95 4.87
CA SER A 224 8.47 -2.37 4.60
C SER A 224 8.13 -3.15 5.87
N SER A 225 8.97 -3.18 6.90
CA SER A 225 8.72 -4.02 8.07
C SER A 225 7.56 -3.50 8.92
N LEU A 226 7.67 -2.29 9.46
CA LEU A 226 6.70 -1.76 10.40
C LEU A 226 5.36 -1.47 9.72
N ALA A 227 5.35 -0.74 8.60
CA ALA A 227 4.11 -0.32 7.97
C ALA A 227 3.31 -1.50 7.38
N TRP A 228 3.95 -2.51 6.78
CA TRP A 228 3.26 -3.71 6.31
C TRP A 228 2.73 -4.58 7.45
N TRP A 229 3.44 -4.66 8.58
CA TRP A 229 2.92 -5.31 9.77
C TRP A 229 1.70 -4.57 10.33
N LEU A 230 1.77 -3.24 10.47
CA LEU A 230 0.64 -2.41 10.90
C LEU A 230 -0.54 -2.54 9.91
N TRP A 231 -0.30 -2.53 8.60
CA TRP A 231 -1.32 -2.75 7.59
C TRP A 231 -2.00 -4.12 7.73
N SER A 232 -1.23 -5.16 8.01
CA SER A 232 -1.77 -6.49 8.24
C SER A 232 -2.66 -6.54 9.51
N ILE A 233 -2.31 -5.78 10.56
CA ILE A 233 -3.17 -5.60 11.74
C ILE A 233 -4.49 -4.89 11.36
N VAL A 234 -4.40 -3.85 10.53
CA VAL A 234 -5.58 -3.14 10.01
C VAL A 234 -6.48 -4.09 9.24
N LEU A 235 -5.93 -4.88 8.30
CA LEU A 235 -6.67 -5.87 7.53
C LEU A 235 -7.31 -6.96 8.40
N GLN A 236 -6.66 -7.38 9.46
CA GLN A 236 -7.23 -8.35 10.38
C GLN A 236 -8.45 -7.78 11.13
N ARG A 237 -8.42 -6.50 11.49
CA ARG A 237 -9.38 -5.89 12.41
C ARG A 237 -10.50 -5.09 11.73
N LEU A 238 -10.27 -4.58 10.53
CA LEU A 238 -11.24 -3.79 9.78
C LEU A 238 -11.77 -4.56 8.57
N SER A 239 -12.93 -4.16 8.04
CA SER A 239 -13.40 -4.69 6.76
C SER A 239 -12.46 -4.26 5.63
N THR A 240 -12.41 -5.05 4.55
CA THR A 240 -11.58 -4.75 3.37
C THR A 240 -11.89 -3.35 2.83
N THR A 241 -13.17 -3.02 2.69
CA THR A 241 -13.62 -1.70 2.19
C THR A 241 -13.11 -0.56 3.07
N VAL A 242 -13.30 -0.66 4.41
CA VAL A 242 -12.86 0.40 5.33
C VAL A 242 -11.35 0.54 5.32
N ALA A 243 -10.59 -0.56 5.38
CA ALA A 243 -9.14 -0.53 5.33
C ALA A 243 -8.63 0.10 4.02
N SER A 244 -9.14 -0.38 2.88
CA SER A 244 -8.68 0.06 1.56
C SER A 244 -9.03 1.52 1.28
N VAL A 245 -10.27 1.96 1.54
CA VAL A 245 -10.63 3.37 1.33
C VAL A 245 -9.86 4.29 2.28
N SER A 246 -9.60 3.84 3.52
CA SER A 246 -8.81 4.62 4.48
C SER A 246 -7.35 4.79 4.05
N SER A 247 -6.80 3.89 3.22
CA SER A 247 -5.44 4.06 2.68
C SER A 247 -5.30 5.27 1.75
N LEU A 248 -6.42 5.81 1.23
CA LEU A 248 -6.44 7.09 0.49
C LEU A 248 -6.02 8.30 1.34
N GLY A 249 -5.89 8.15 2.65
CA GLY A 249 -5.19 9.12 3.48
C GLY A 249 -3.71 9.32 3.08
N VAL A 250 -3.08 8.31 2.46
CA VAL A 250 -1.68 8.41 2.03
C VAL A 250 -1.45 9.49 0.98
N PRO A 251 -2.14 9.52 -0.18
CA PRO A 251 -1.95 10.59 -1.16
C PRO A 251 -2.28 11.97 -0.58
N ILE A 252 -3.28 12.10 0.29
CA ILE A 252 -3.60 13.36 0.95
C ILE A 252 -2.39 13.86 1.78
N VAL A 253 -1.85 12.99 2.62
CA VAL A 253 -0.68 13.33 3.45
C VAL A 253 0.55 13.57 2.57
N SER A 254 0.69 12.84 1.44
CA SER A 254 1.80 13.05 0.49
C SER A 254 1.76 14.46 -0.11
N VAL A 255 0.60 14.96 -0.53
CA VAL A 255 0.42 16.33 -1.03
C VAL A 255 0.77 17.35 0.05
N LEU A 256 0.32 17.16 1.28
CA LEU A 256 0.66 18.04 2.41
C LEU A 256 2.17 18.04 2.71
N LEU A 257 2.82 16.88 2.67
CA LEU A 257 4.27 16.78 2.86
C LEU A 257 5.05 17.44 1.72
N ALA A 258 4.61 17.29 0.47
CA ALA A 258 5.20 17.97 -0.68
C ALA A 258 5.08 19.51 -0.51
N TRP A 259 3.94 19.99 -0.08
CA TRP A 259 3.77 21.41 0.21
C TRP A 259 4.71 21.91 1.32
N LEU A 260 4.77 21.19 2.45
CA LEU A 260 5.55 21.62 3.61
C LEU A 260 7.08 21.46 3.39
N ILE A 261 7.53 20.42 2.71
CA ILE A 261 8.95 20.06 2.58
C ILE A 261 9.55 20.59 1.28
N LEU A 262 8.80 20.47 0.17
CA LEU A 262 9.26 20.86 -1.16
C LEU A 262 8.74 22.24 -1.58
N HIS A 263 7.90 22.89 -0.74
CA HIS A 263 7.22 24.16 -1.03
C HIS A 263 6.35 24.11 -2.31
N GLU A 264 5.92 22.92 -2.73
CA GLU A 264 5.01 22.73 -3.83
C GLU A 264 3.58 23.04 -3.37
N GLN A 265 3.01 24.16 -3.82
CA GLN A 265 1.64 24.54 -3.45
C GLN A 265 0.64 23.66 -4.19
N PRO A 266 -0.31 23.02 -3.46
CA PRO A 266 -1.34 22.21 -4.11
C PRO A 266 -2.24 23.08 -5.01
N SER A 267 -2.62 22.54 -6.16
CA SER A 267 -3.58 23.19 -7.06
C SER A 267 -4.95 23.32 -6.40
N ALA A 268 -5.78 24.23 -6.91
CA ALA A 268 -7.18 24.35 -6.45
C ALA A 268 -7.94 23.03 -6.66
N MET A 269 -7.63 22.29 -7.73
CA MET A 269 -8.27 21.01 -8.05
C MET A 269 -7.83 19.90 -7.11
N GLU A 270 -6.55 19.87 -6.72
CA GLU A 270 -6.05 18.96 -5.68
C GLU A 270 -6.74 19.20 -4.34
N LEU A 271 -6.93 20.46 -3.94
CA LEU A 271 -7.67 20.78 -2.70
C LEU A 271 -9.13 20.31 -2.77
N VAL A 272 -9.82 20.52 -3.89
CA VAL A 272 -11.17 19.98 -4.12
C VAL A 272 -11.15 18.46 -4.03
N GLY A 273 -10.18 17.80 -4.66
CA GLY A 273 -10.01 16.36 -4.61
C GLY A 273 -9.81 15.83 -3.19
N ILE A 274 -8.99 16.47 -2.38
CA ILE A 274 -8.80 16.14 -0.97
C ILE A 274 -10.13 16.18 -0.21
N VAL A 275 -10.95 17.22 -0.42
CA VAL A 275 -12.28 17.32 0.22
C VAL A 275 -13.17 16.13 -0.16
N PHE A 276 -13.24 15.77 -1.45
CA PHE A 276 -14.03 14.63 -1.90
C PHE A 276 -13.54 13.30 -1.31
N VAL A 277 -12.22 13.07 -1.24
CA VAL A 277 -11.65 11.88 -0.60
C VAL A 277 -12.02 11.84 0.88
N LEU A 278 -11.90 12.94 1.60
CA LEU A 278 -12.29 13.00 3.02
C LEU A 278 -13.78 12.71 3.23
N LEU A 279 -14.66 13.26 2.39
CA LEU A 279 -16.10 12.95 2.41
C LEU A 279 -16.36 11.46 2.13
N GLY A 280 -15.64 10.88 1.18
CA GLY A 280 -15.67 9.44 0.90
C GLY A 280 -15.27 8.59 2.10
N LEU A 281 -14.17 8.95 2.77
CA LEU A 281 -13.70 8.30 4.00
C LEU A 281 -14.75 8.37 5.11
N LEU A 282 -15.35 9.54 5.33
CA LEU A 282 -16.43 9.72 6.32
C LEU A 282 -17.65 8.86 5.98
N ALA A 283 -18.04 8.78 4.71
CA ALA A 283 -19.13 7.94 4.25
C ALA A 283 -18.86 6.46 4.55
N VAL A 284 -17.68 5.92 4.23
CA VAL A 284 -17.32 4.52 4.45
C VAL A 284 -17.15 4.19 5.94
N SER A 285 -16.52 5.07 6.72
CA SER A 285 -16.19 4.80 8.13
C SER A 285 -17.39 4.78 9.08
N GLY A 286 -18.53 5.29 8.66
CA GLY A 286 -19.74 5.24 9.48
C GLY A 286 -19.85 6.27 10.60
N VAL A 287 -18.94 7.23 10.68
CA VAL A 287 -18.86 8.21 11.78
C VAL A 287 -20.13 9.07 11.95
N GLY A 288 -20.95 9.23 10.93
CA GLY A 288 -22.20 10.04 11.01
C GLY A 288 -23.49 9.29 11.40
N ALA A 289 -23.50 7.93 11.49
CA ALA A 289 -24.71 7.15 11.67
C ALA A 289 -25.10 6.87 13.14
N ARG A 290 -24.28 7.27 14.10
CA ARG A 290 -24.49 6.98 15.55
C ARG A 290 -25.39 7.97 16.28
N ARG A 291 -26.05 8.93 15.61
CA ARG A 291 -26.92 9.92 16.26
C ARG A 291 -28.42 9.73 16.00
N ARG A 292 -28.85 8.58 15.50
CA ARG A 292 -30.29 8.27 15.40
C ARG A 292 -30.58 6.88 15.96
N GLY A 293 -30.62 6.76 17.21
CA GLY A 293 -31.10 5.63 17.98
C GLY A 293 -31.34 6.07 19.42
#